data_0c30ccc57aa9ffe0d999576a426fd6b1
#
_entry.id   0c30ccc57aa9ffe0d999576a426fd6b1
#
_cell.length_a   1.000
_cell.length_b   1.000
_cell.length_c   1.000
_cell.angle_alpha   90.00
_cell.angle_beta   90.00
_cell.angle_gamma   90.00
#
_symmetry.space_group_name_H-M   'P 1'
#
loop_
_entity.id
_entity.type
_entity.pdbx_description
1 polymer ?
#
loop_
_entity_poly.entity_id
_entity_poly.type
_entity_poly.pdbx_seq_one_letter_code
_entity_poly.pdbx_strand_id
1 'polypeptide(L)'
;MGVKLAAVLRWALLPVIGGAVLQGAPKLRLTTAAVGPISIAQGAAGTPQTVEAYNAGDGSLNLNVESSSPWAAPSVNAARPCSNQPGVCLPIVISLPTASLAKGTYTAIITVRDPNAIDAPQTITVTVQIGGGVPDRLDLYVAPNGSAAETRFFTNGPISAVASTQTGGQWLTVTLEGAGSFRFVFPYVVRAAPQPGMGEGVYSGSVTVSNSLLAAENKTIPVTLNVTSRPVIAATPQNLRLRLAQNAPKQLVNVVLFNRGLGVLSIEGVTTSGGDWLAAQRIPGYDMVRVMVTAAGPLGIYTGLITVTSNAANGPLTIPVELEIVPAGPPFAYYQGAVNNATFEPGEAVAPGDLVALYGEQLSASDPQTPPPPAPPLPVNIGGVQVLVNDRPAPLFYTSYGQINFQAPYDTPVGEARVRVIRGEVTGEVKGNEISMTVAAHVPRILRLGIQNYGIAVNQDGSFPLPAISGLNSRPAKPGEALVIYAIGFGQTSPPVRAGDGAPGAEPLARVSGVTVFFGSTPISTGVPVTPLFVGLTPNFVGLYQVNVVVPEDAPRGDRVPIRIDVNGASSNHVDIAIQ
;
A
#
# COMPACT_ATOMS: atom_id res chain seq x y z
N MET A 1 -24.00 90.16 4.35
CA MET A 1 -25.25 89.47 4.44
C MET A 1 -24.90 87.98 4.57
N GLY A 2 -25.01 87.48 5.76
CA GLY A 2 -24.54 86.12 6.09
C GLY A 2 -25.58 85.07 5.88
N VAL A 3 -25.16 83.89 5.51
CA VAL A 3 -25.93 82.67 5.64
C VAL A 3 -25.03 81.62 6.35
N LYS A 4 -25.47 81.22 7.52
CA LYS A 4 -24.84 80.19 8.37
C LYS A 4 -25.12 78.82 7.76
N LEU A 5 -24.07 78.01 7.46
CA LEU A 5 -24.20 76.61 7.14
C LEU A 5 -24.05 75.79 8.44
N ALA A 6 -25.14 75.07 8.82
CA ALA A 6 -25.11 74.08 9.89
C ALA A 6 -24.67 72.73 9.37
N ALA A 7 -23.53 72.23 9.82
CA ALA A 7 -23.02 70.89 9.52
C ALA A 7 -23.72 69.88 10.41
N VAL A 8 -24.51 68.96 9.81
CA VAL A 8 -25.07 67.76 10.48
C VAL A 8 -24.07 66.61 10.33
N LEU A 9 -23.38 66.27 11.41
CA LEU A 9 -22.50 65.09 11.49
C LEU A 9 -23.42 63.82 11.60
N ARG A 10 -23.54 63.06 10.50
CA ARG A 10 -24.12 61.71 10.58
C ARG A 10 -22.99 60.72 10.87
N TRP A 11 -23.03 60.13 12.05
CA TRP A 11 -22.25 58.96 12.39
C TRP A 11 -22.82 57.74 11.61
N ALA A 12 -22.10 57.27 10.62
CA ALA A 12 -22.36 55.96 10.03
C ALA A 12 -21.76 54.87 10.92
N LEU A 13 -22.62 54.15 11.60
CA LEU A 13 -22.23 52.87 12.22
C LEU A 13 -21.88 51.91 11.08
N LEU A 14 -20.58 51.63 10.89
CA LEU A 14 -20.10 50.46 10.16
C LEU A 14 -20.43 49.20 11.00
N PRO A 15 -21.13 48.19 10.44
CA PRO A 15 -21.21 46.92 11.10
C PRO A 15 -19.80 46.32 11.17
N VAL A 16 -19.30 46.07 12.38
CA VAL A 16 -18.16 45.18 12.61
C VAL A 16 -18.59 43.82 12.13
N ILE A 17 -18.22 43.45 10.92
CA ILE A 17 -18.26 42.07 10.46
C ILE A 17 -17.23 41.36 11.32
N GLY A 18 -17.69 40.71 12.40
CA GLY A 18 -16.90 39.77 13.16
C GLY A 18 -16.40 38.71 12.18
N GLY A 19 -15.11 38.79 11.83
CA GLY A 19 -14.45 37.73 11.12
C GLY A 19 -14.61 36.46 11.98
N ALA A 20 -15.41 35.53 11.54
CA ALA A 20 -15.34 34.18 12.06
C ALA A 20 -13.91 33.71 11.83
N VAL A 21 -13.12 33.64 12.89
CA VAL A 21 -11.85 32.94 12.88
C VAL A 21 -12.21 31.52 12.47
N LEU A 22 -11.88 31.12 11.27
CA LEU A 22 -11.94 29.74 10.83
C LEU A 22 -11.01 28.99 11.80
N GLN A 23 -11.58 28.44 12.86
CA GLN A 23 -10.85 27.49 13.72
C GLN A 23 -10.50 26.33 12.80
N GLY A 24 -9.20 26.09 12.64
CA GLY A 24 -8.71 24.92 11.91
C GLY A 24 -9.28 23.66 12.56
N ALA A 25 -9.58 22.64 11.75
CA ALA A 25 -10.14 21.39 12.25
C ALA A 25 -9.08 20.57 13.00
N PRO A 26 -9.48 19.79 14.03
CA PRO A 26 -8.56 18.84 14.63
C PRO A 26 -8.10 17.79 13.61
N LYS A 27 -6.87 17.28 13.79
CA LYS A 27 -6.29 16.20 12.99
C LYS A 27 -5.98 15.01 13.87
N LEU A 28 -6.65 13.90 13.60
CA LEU A 28 -6.41 12.66 14.33
C LEU A 28 -5.09 12.01 13.86
N ARG A 29 -4.23 11.72 14.83
CA ARG A 29 -3.02 10.93 14.64
C ARG A 29 -2.95 9.84 15.70
N LEU A 30 -2.42 8.68 15.31
CA LEU A 30 -2.12 7.56 16.20
C LEU A 30 -0.61 7.35 16.28
N THR A 31 -0.11 6.99 17.45
CA THR A 31 1.31 6.65 17.62
C THR A 31 1.69 5.35 16.92
N THR A 32 0.73 4.45 16.70
CA THR A 32 0.87 3.23 15.90
C THR A 32 -0.47 2.81 15.33
N ALA A 33 -0.47 2.21 14.15
CA ALA A 33 -1.63 1.60 13.51
C ALA A 33 -1.68 0.07 13.70
N ALA A 34 -0.70 -0.51 14.42
CA ALA A 34 -0.62 -1.95 14.65
C ALA A 34 -0.20 -2.28 16.08
N VAL A 35 -0.81 -3.30 16.65
CA VAL A 35 -0.53 -3.86 17.97
C VAL A 35 -0.34 -5.38 17.81
N GLY A 36 0.78 -5.89 18.24
CA GLY A 36 1.11 -7.31 18.16
C GLY A 36 2.01 -7.68 16.97
N PRO A 37 2.17 -8.99 16.68
CA PRO A 37 1.45 -10.10 17.30
C PRO A 37 1.79 -10.31 18.78
N ILE A 38 0.76 -10.56 19.61
CA ILE A 38 0.89 -10.80 21.05
C ILE A 38 0.63 -12.27 21.33
N SER A 39 1.61 -12.98 21.89
CA SER A 39 1.45 -14.38 22.28
C SER A 39 0.73 -14.49 23.65
N ILE A 40 -0.35 -15.22 23.70
CA ILE A 40 -1.19 -15.40 24.89
C ILE A 40 -1.42 -16.88 25.11
N ALA A 41 -1.34 -17.35 26.36
CA ALA A 41 -1.65 -18.74 26.70
C ALA A 41 -3.13 -19.04 26.39
N GLN A 42 -3.40 -20.24 25.89
CA GLN A 42 -4.78 -20.70 25.71
C GLN A 42 -5.50 -20.72 27.07
N GLY A 43 -6.71 -20.20 27.13
CA GLY A 43 -7.50 -20.07 28.36
C GLY A 43 -7.15 -18.84 29.21
N ALA A 44 -6.19 -18.00 28.80
CA ALA A 44 -5.81 -16.78 29.50
C ALA A 44 -6.34 -15.53 28.80
N ALA A 45 -6.51 -14.45 29.57
CA ALA A 45 -6.66 -13.11 29.03
C ALA A 45 -5.29 -12.49 28.74
N GLY A 46 -5.21 -11.70 27.66
CA GLY A 46 -3.99 -10.95 27.33
C GLY A 46 -3.83 -9.71 28.19
N THR A 47 -2.57 -9.22 28.29
CA THR A 47 -2.26 -7.94 28.94
C THR A 47 -2.85 -6.78 28.12
N PRO A 48 -3.54 -5.81 28.73
CA PRO A 48 -4.04 -4.64 28.02
C PRO A 48 -2.92 -3.90 27.29
N GLN A 49 -3.22 -3.42 26.10
CA GLN A 49 -2.31 -2.64 25.27
C GLN A 49 -2.75 -1.18 25.22
N THR A 50 -1.84 -0.26 25.00
CA THR A 50 -2.17 1.17 24.90
C THR A 50 -1.62 1.74 23.61
N VAL A 51 -2.48 2.40 22.84
CA VAL A 51 -2.13 3.24 21.70
C VAL A 51 -2.51 4.67 22.05
N GLU A 52 -1.63 5.62 21.82
CA GLU A 52 -1.93 7.03 22.07
C GLU A 52 -2.44 7.71 20.79
N ALA A 53 -3.57 8.41 20.92
CA ALA A 53 -4.08 9.32 19.91
C ALA A 53 -3.73 10.76 20.30
N TYR A 54 -3.38 11.59 19.31
CA TYR A 54 -3.08 13.01 19.53
C TYR A 54 -3.63 13.89 18.42
N ASN A 55 -3.80 15.17 18.72
CA ASN A 55 -4.24 16.18 17.77
C ASN A 55 -3.03 16.84 17.11
N ALA A 56 -2.89 16.68 15.79
CA ALA A 56 -1.88 17.37 14.97
C ALA A 56 -2.45 18.63 14.27
N GLY A 57 -3.69 19.01 14.55
CA GLY A 57 -4.38 20.20 14.07
C GLY A 57 -4.78 21.14 15.18
N ASP A 58 -5.76 21.99 14.90
CA ASP A 58 -6.33 22.93 15.87
C ASP A 58 -7.49 22.31 16.65
N GLY A 59 -7.93 22.99 17.73
CA GLY A 59 -9.05 22.53 18.55
C GLY A 59 -8.72 21.30 19.40
N SER A 60 -9.72 20.44 19.66
CA SER A 60 -9.60 19.25 20.51
C SER A 60 -10.24 18.03 19.86
N LEU A 61 -9.68 16.84 20.12
CA LEU A 61 -10.25 15.57 19.72
C LEU A 61 -11.33 15.10 20.71
N ASN A 62 -12.41 14.53 20.18
CA ASN A 62 -13.45 13.83 20.93
C ASN A 62 -13.61 12.41 20.34
N LEU A 63 -12.86 11.44 20.89
CA LEU A 63 -12.73 10.13 20.29
C LEU A 63 -13.89 9.19 20.66
N ASN A 64 -14.38 8.48 19.66
CA ASN A 64 -15.16 7.27 19.78
C ASN A 64 -14.37 6.10 19.21
N VAL A 65 -14.36 4.95 19.91
CA VAL A 65 -13.60 3.76 19.53
C VAL A 65 -14.53 2.55 19.47
N GLU A 66 -14.39 1.77 18.39
CA GLU A 66 -15.16 0.56 18.15
C GLU A 66 -14.24 -0.59 17.75
N SER A 67 -14.59 -1.82 18.09
CA SER A 67 -13.83 -3.01 17.70
C SER A 67 -14.64 -3.91 16.79
N SER A 68 -13.98 -4.51 15.80
CA SER A 68 -14.56 -5.56 14.95
C SER A 68 -14.76 -6.90 15.68
N SER A 69 -14.19 -7.05 16.89
CA SER A 69 -14.22 -8.32 17.63
C SER A 69 -14.29 -8.10 19.14
N PRO A 70 -15.13 -8.85 19.87
CA PRO A 70 -15.33 -8.65 21.31
C PRO A 70 -14.10 -8.99 22.15
N TRP A 71 -13.17 -9.80 21.63
CA TRP A 71 -11.93 -10.16 22.32
C TRP A 71 -10.85 -9.04 22.30
N ALA A 72 -11.07 -7.95 21.60
CA ALA A 72 -10.22 -6.76 21.59
C ALA A 72 -11.10 -5.56 21.95
N ALA A 73 -11.24 -5.25 23.24
CA ALA A 73 -12.19 -4.26 23.74
C ALA A 73 -11.48 -2.92 24.01
N PRO A 74 -11.67 -1.89 23.17
CA PRO A 74 -11.04 -0.57 23.35
C PRO A 74 -11.82 0.32 24.30
N SER A 75 -11.10 1.21 24.99
CA SER A 75 -11.65 2.33 25.76
C SER A 75 -10.74 3.54 25.65
N VAL A 76 -11.31 4.74 25.68
CA VAL A 76 -10.52 6.00 25.70
C VAL A 76 -10.38 6.46 27.13
N ASN A 77 -9.14 6.70 27.58
CA ASN A 77 -8.84 7.21 28.90
C ASN A 77 -8.65 8.74 28.88
N ALA A 78 -8.63 9.35 30.06
CA ALA A 78 -8.41 10.78 30.25
C ALA A 78 -7.09 11.23 29.57
N ALA A 79 -7.13 12.44 29.02
CA ALA A 79 -5.97 13.07 28.41
C ALA A 79 -4.80 13.19 29.40
N ARG A 80 -3.58 12.94 28.92
CA ARG A 80 -2.34 13.03 29.69
C ARG A 80 -1.18 13.47 28.77
N PRO A 81 -0.02 13.86 29.30
CA PRO A 81 1.19 14.04 28.51
C PRO A 81 1.49 12.78 27.70
N CYS A 82 1.89 12.94 26.43
CA CYS A 82 2.25 11.82 25.56
C CYS A 82 3.50 11.10 26.08
N SER A 83 3.57 9.78 25.89
CA SER A 83 4.68 8.96 26.40
C SER A 83 5.98 9.18 25.64
N ASN A 84 5.92 9.39 24.30
CA ASN A 84 7.09 9.37 23.41
C ASN A 84 7.24 10.64 22.54
N GLN A 85 6.42 11.68 22.80
CA GLN A 85 6.48 12.94 22.05
C GLN A 85 5.96 14.10 22.91
N PRO A 86 6.30 15.37 22.61
CA PRO A 86 5.70 16.51 23.27
C PRO A 86 4.19 16.59 23.01
N GLY A 87 3.44 17.18 23.98
CA GLY A 87 2.02 17.44 23.82
C GLY A 87 1.13 16.57 24.69
N VAL A 88 -0.18 16.61 24.39
CA VAL A 88 -1.23 15.91 25.12
C VAL A 88 -1.80 14.80 24.24
N CYS A 89 -1.90 13.61 24.81
CA CYS A 89 -2.44 12.42 24.17
C CYS A 89 -3.70 11.91 24.87
N LEU A 90 -4.56 11.25 24.10
CA LEU A 90 -5.70 10.47 24.56
C LEU A 90 -5.32 8.98 24.47
N PRO A 91 -5.05 8.29 25.61
CA PRO A 91 -4.72 6.88 25.59
C PRO A 91 -5.95 6.04 25.21
N ILE A 92 -5.78 5.20 24.21
CA ILE A 92 -6.73 4.15 23.82
C ILE A 92 -6.22 2.85 24.44
N VAL A 93 -6.89 2.40 25.50
CA VAL A 93 -6.55 1.14 26.17
C VAL A 93 -7.37 0.01 25.55
N ILE A 94 -6.68 -1.02 25.05
CA ILE A 94 -7.26 -2.18 24.38
C ILE A 94 -7.13 -3.37 25.34
N SER A 95 -8.22 -3.73 25.98
CA SER A 95 -8.31 -4.95 26.80
C SER A 95 -8.43 -6.16 25.90
N LEU A 96 -7.82 -7.29 26.29
CA LEU A 96 -7.74 -8.51 25.52
C LEU A 96 -8.40 -9.69 26.27
N PRO A 97 -9.74 -9.76 26.37
CA PRO A 97 -10.47 -10.88 27.00
C PRO A 97 -10.47 -12.11 26.08
N THR A 98 -9.32 -12.73 25.90
CA THR A 98 -9.05 -13.81 24.93
C THR A 98 -9.23 -15.22 25.49
N ALA A 99 -9.64 -15.39 26.75
CA ALA A 99 -9.68 -16.69 27.44
C ALA A 99 -10.55 -17.75 26.74
N SER A 100 -11.59 -17.34 25.99
CA SER A 100 -12.47 -18.25 25.26
C SER A 100 -11.95 -18.64 23.88
N LEU A 101 -10.85 -18.04 23.40
CA LEU A 101 -10.34 -18.31 22.06
C LEU A 101 -9.57 -19.64 22.02
N ALA A 102 -9.80 -20.42 20.98
CA ALA A 102 -9.01 -21.60 20.68
C ALA A 102 -7.58 -21.24 20.25
N LYS A 103 -6.68 -22.23 20.22
CA LYS A 103 -5.32 -22.04 19.66
C LYS A 103 -5.40 -21.53 18.22
N GLY A 104 -4.69 -20.45 17.92
CA GLY A 104 -4.67 -19.83 16.59
C GLY A 104 -4.24 -18.37 16.60
N THR A 105 -4.15 -17.77 15.42
CA THR A 105 -3.89 -16.34 15.23
C THR A 105 -5.19 -15.61 14.94
N TYR A 106 -5.46 -14.56 15.70
CA TYR A 106 -6.66 -13.75 15.57
C TYR A 106 -6.29 -12.30 15.32
N THR A 107 -7.07 -11.63 14.51
CA THR A 107 -6.88 -10.19 14.20
C THR A 107 -8.20 -9.46 14.41
N ALA A 108 -8.14 -8.30 15.06
CA ALA A 108 -9.25 -7.36 15.19
C ALA A 108 -8.84 -5.99 14.68
N ILE A 109 -9.80 -5.22 14.19
CA ILE A 109 -9.63 -3.83 13.78
C ILE A 109 -10.35 -2.95 14.81
N ILE A 110 -9.61 -2.06 15.45
CA ILE A 110 -10.15 -0.98 16.26
C ILE A 110 -10.29 0.24 15.37
N THR A 111 -11.51 0.74 15.22
CA THR A 111 -11.79 1.98 14.49
C THR A 111 -11.87 3.14 15.46
N VAL A 112 -11.04 4.17 15.26
CA VAL A 112 -10.94 5.38 16.08
C VAL A 112 -11.58 6.52 15.29
N ARG A 113 -12.70 7.05 15.78
CA ARG A 113 -13.52 8.08 15.11
C ARG A 113 -13.47 9.39 15.88
N ASP A 114 -13.53 10.48 15.14
CA ASP A 114 -13.92 11.81 15.58
C ASP A 114 -14.63 12.51 14.41
N PRO A 115 -15.91 12.88 14.53
CA PRO A 115 -16.68 13.41 13.41
C PRO A 115 -16.19 14.79 12.93
N ASN A 116 -15.40 15.51 13.75
CA ASN A 116 -14.92 16.85 13.45
C ASN A 116 -13.45 16.87 12.99
N ALA A 117 -12.76 15.73 13.07
CA ALA A 117 -11.34 15.67 12.77
C ALA A 117 -11.07 15.28 11.32
N ILE A 118 -10.07 15.93 10.73
CA ILE A 118 -9.45 15.47 9.48
C ILE A 118 -8.63 14.21 9.79
N ASP A 119 -8.51 13.32 8.83
CA ASP A 119 -7.83 12.02 8.94
C ASP A 119 -8.50 11.04 9.92
N ALA A 120 -9.77 11.27 10.27
CA ALA A 120 -10.62 10.33 10.98
C ALA A 120 -11.65 9.70 9.99
N PRO A 121 -12.05 8.46 10.21
CA PRO A 121 -11.54 7.53 11.21
C PRO A 121 -10.15 6.98 10.85
N GLN A 122 -9.39 6.59 11.86
CA GLN A 122 -8.18 5.78 11.73
C GLN A 122 -8.40 4.39 12.32
N THR A 123 -7.55 3.43 11.96
CA THR A 123 -7.67 2.05 12.41
C THR A 123 -6.42 1.57 13.11
N ILE A 124 -6.60 0.72 14.13
CA ILE A 124 -5.53 0.00 14.80
C ILE A 124 -5.77 -1.49 14.54
N THR A 125 -4.83 -2.16 13.89
CA THR A 125 -4.87 -3.60 13.72
C THR A 125 -4.28 -4.29 14.94
N VAL A 126 -5.07 -5.10 15.64
CA VAL A 126 -4.63 -5.86 16.81
C VAL A 126 -4.51 -7.33 16.42
N THR A 127 -3.32 -7.91 16.62
CA THR A 127 -3.08 -9.34 16.32
C THR A 127 -2.66 -10.08 17.59
N VAL A 128 -3.32 -11.19 17.88
CA VAL A 128 -2.97 -12.09 19.00
C VAL A 128 -2.71 -13.52 18.50
N GLN A 129 -1.80 -14.20 19.16
CA GLN A 129 -1.44 -15.59 18.91
C GLN A 129 -1.77 -16.42 20.16
N ILE A 130 -2.91 -17.11 20.14
CA ILE A 130 -3.34 -17.95 21.27
C ILE A 130 -2.60 -19.28 21.23
N GLY A 131 -1.96 -19.64 22.34
CA GLY A 131 -1.07 -20.79 22.43
C GLY A 131 0.38 -20.52 22.04
N GLY A 132 0.73 -19.23 21.81
CA GLY A 132 2.07 -18.75 21.47
C GLY A 132 2.36 -18.65 19.98
N GLY A 133 3.46 -18.00 19.66
CA GLY A 133 3.93 -17.76 18.28
C GLY A 133 4.89 -18.81 17.75
N VAL A 134 5.30 -19.78 18.58
CA VAL A 134 6.20 -20.86 18.19
C VAL A 134 5.42 -21.96 17.45
N PRO A 135 5.74 -22.27 16.18
CA PRO A 135 5.00 -23.26 15.38
C PRO A 135 5.21 -24.68 15.93
N ASP A 136 4.28 -25.58 15.58
CA ASP A 136 4.36 -26.98 15.99
C ASP A 136 5.26 -27.81 15.06
N ARG A 137 5.46 -27.37 13.80
CA ARG A 137 6.26 -28.02 12.75
C ARG A 137 6.68 -26.99 11.70
N LEU A 138 7.79 -27.24 11.02
CA LEU A 138 8.27 -26.47 9.86
C LEU A 138 8.65 -27.43 8.73
N ASP A 139 8.08 -27.20 7.54
CA ASP A 139 8.43 -27.91 6.30
C ASP A 139 9.04 -26.89 5.31
N LEU A 140 10.31 -27.07 4.97
CA LEU A 140 11.08 -26.22 4.09
C LEU A 140 11.43 -26.97 2.80
N TYR A 141 11.48 -26.27 1.67
CA TYR A 141 11.71 -26.83 0.35
C TYR A 141 12.84 -26.06 -0.33
N VAL A 142 13.79 -26.77 -0.90
CA VAL A 142 14.93 -26.21 -1.65
C VAL A 142 15.23 -27.05 -2.87
N ALA A 143 15.79 -26.42 -3.91
CA ALA A 143 16.35 -27.16 -5.03
C ALA A 143 17.69 -27.80 -4.64
N PRO A 144 18.11 -28.92 -5.28
CA PRO A 144 19.46 -29.45 -5.15
C PRO A 144 20.50 -28.34 -5.50
N ASN A 145 21.45 -28.11 -4.62
CA ASN A 145 22.43 -27.01 -4.71
C ASN A 145 21.82 -25.60 -4.85
N GLY A 146 20.54 -25.43 -4.49
CA GLY A 146 19.82 -24.15 -4.55
C GLY A 146 20.12 -23.24 -3.37
N SER A 147 19.51 -22.06 -3.37
CA SER A 147 19.58 -21.11 -2.25
C SER A 147 18.82 -21.64 -1.04
N ALA A 148 19.22 -21.16 0.14
CA ALA A 148 18.58 -21.50 1.39
C ALA A 148 17.10 -21.07 1.40
N ALA A 149 16.24 -21.88 2.03
CA ALA A 149 14.87 -21.50 2.39
C ALA A 149 14.86 -20.88 3.79
N GLU A 150 14.01 -19.88 3.98
CA GLU A 150 13.83 -19.19 5.25
C GLU A 150 12.36 -19.10 5.63
N THR A 151 12.08 -19.21 6.92
CA THR A 151 10.78 -18.92 7.51
C THR A 151 10.97 -18.21 8.85
N ARG A 152 9.91 -17.57 9.36
CA ARG A 152 9.98 -16.80 10.61
C ARG A 152 8.88 -17.24 11.56
N PHE A 153 9.19 -17.15 12.85
CA PHE A 153 8.19 -17.16 13.91
C PHE A 153 8.49 -16.02 14.89
N PHE A 154 7.49 -15.64 15.69
CA PHE A 154 7.55 -14.44 16.54
C PHE A 154 7.23 -14.81 17.97
N THR A 155 7.95 -14.19 18.93
CA THR A 155 7.69 -14.30 20.37
C THR A 155 7.61 -12.92 21.01
N ASN A 156 6.99 -12.80 22.18
CA ASN A 156 6.86 -11.52 22.90
C ASN A 156 8.04 -11.18 23.79
N GLY A 157 8.99 -12.08 23.89
CA GLY A 157 10.21 -11.90 24.67
C GLY A 157 11.37 -12.67 24.04
N PRO A 158 12.60 -12.39 24.44
CA PRO A 158 13.74 -13.15 24.00
C PRO A 158 13.64 -14.60 24.51
N ILE A 159 13.93 -15.55 23.64
CA ILE A 159 14.00 -16.97 23.94
C ILE A 159 15.36 -17.54 23.60
N SER A 160 15.69 -18.71 24.12
CA SER A 160 16.78 -19.52 23.59
C SER A 160 16.22 -20.44 22.51
N ALA A 161 16.79 -20.35 21.30
CA ALA A 161 16.41 -21.21 20.19
C ALA A 161 17.67 -21.89 19.65
N VAL A 162 17.68 -23.23 19.64
CA VAL A 162 18.84 -24.03 19.21
C VAL A 162 18.41 -24.98 18.10
N ALA A 163 19.12 -24.89 16.96
CA ALA A 163 18.90 -25.78 15.82
C ALA A 163 19.78 -27.01 15.93
N SER A 164 19.24 -28.17 15.54
CA SER A 164 19.94 -29.45 15.45
C SER A 164 19.49 -30.21 14.22
N THR A 165 20.42 -30.91 13.56
CA THR A 165 20.12 -31.75 12.40
C THR A 165 20.38 -33.20 12.73
N GLN A 166 19.48 -34.10 12.32
CA GLN A 166 19.61 -35.55 12.52
C GLN A 166 20.18 -36.23 11.27
N THR A 167 19.91 -35.69 10.08
CA THR A 167 20.39 -36.24 8.81
C THR A 167 20.88 -35.11 7.91
N GLY A 168 21.84 -35.40 7.03
CA GLY A 168 22.27 -34.47 5.97
C GLY A 168 23.28 -33.38 6.39
N GLY A 169 23.96 -33.51 7.53
CA GLY A 169 24.93 -32.53 7.99
C GLY A 169 24.30 -31.29 8.63
N GLN A 170 25.04 -30.20 8.70
CA GLN A 170 24.63 -28.95 9.40
C GLN A 170 23.93 -27.99 8.46
N TRP A 171 22.71 -28.29 8.06
CA TRP A 171 21.93 -27.49 7.11
C TRP A 171 20.95 -26.50 7.78
N LEU A 172 20.70 -26.60 9.09
CA LEU A 172 19.67 -25.84 9.80
C LEU A 172 20.30 -24.84 10.76
N THR A 173 19.83 -23.59 10.71
CA THR A 173 20.18 -22.54 11.67
C THR A 173 18.93 -21.79 12.13
N VAL A 174 19.00 -21.22 13.33
CA VAL A 174 17.98 -20.30 13.85
C VAL A 174 18.68 -19.09 14.45
N THR A 175 18.20 -17.89 14.10
CA THR A 175 18.80 -16.63 14.56
C THR A 175 17.70 -15.61 14.88
N LEU A 176 17.96 -14.77 15.88
CA LEU A 176 17.12 -13.60 16.15
C LEU A 176 17.41 -12.52 15.11
N GLU A 177 16.38 -12.04 14.40
CA GLU A 177 16.54 -11.00 13.38
C GLU A 177 16.56 -9.60 14.01
N GLY A 178 17.57 -8.81 13.63
CA GLY A 178 17.75 -7.40 13.99
C GLY A 178 18.27 -7.18 15.41
N ALA A 179 18.74 -5.96 15.68
CA ALA A 179 19.23 -5.47 16.96
C ALA A 179 18.35 -4.29 17.46
N GLY A 180 18.22 -4.13 18.77
CA GLY A 180 17.54 -2.98 19.39
C GLY A 180 17.07 -3.27 20.81
N SER A 181 17.14 -2.24 21.69
CA SER A 181 16.93 -2.36 23.13
C SER A 181 15.46 -2.32 23.56
N PHE A 182 14.56 -1.89 22.70
CA PHE A 182 13.12 -1.73 23.01
C PHE A 182 12.27 -2.49 21.97
N ARG A 183 12.15 -3.79 22.17
CA ARG A 183 11.32 -4.64 21.32
C ARG A 183 10.23 -5.32 22.13
N PHE A 184 9.02 -5.35 21.56
CA PHE A 184 7.89 -6.10 22.09
C PHE A 184 7.60 -7.37 21.30
N VAL A 185 8.24 -7.52 20.12
CA VAL A 185 8.12 -8.67 19.23
C VAL A 185 9.51 -9.08 18.77
N PHE A 186 9.85 -10.36 18.93
CA PHE A 186 11.15 -10.93 18.61
C PHE A 186 10.99 -11.89 17.43
N PRO A 187 11.41 -11.51 16.21
CA PRO A 187 11.41 -12.38 15.04
C PRO A 187 12.59 -13.34 15.06
N TYR A 188 12.32 -14.62 14.99
CA TYR A 188 13.32 -15.68 14.84
C TYR A 188 13.28 -16.21 13.41
N VAL A 189 14.42 -16.14 12.71
CA VAL A 189 14.59 -16.67 11.36
C VAL A 189 15.12 -18.10 11.45
N VAL A 190 14.36 -19.04 10.94
CA VAL A 190 14.77 -20.42 10.73
C VAL A 190 15.22 -20.54 9.28
N ARG A 191 16.48 -20.87 9.07
CA ARG A 191 17.11 -20.97 7.76
C ARG A 191 17.61 -22.41 7.53
N ALA A 192 17.20 -22.97 6.39
CA ALA A 192 17.66 -24.26 5.91
C ALA A 192 18.49 -24.08 4.64
N ALA A 193 19.80 -24.32 4.72
CA ALA A 193 20.74 -24.20 3.62
C ALA A 193 21.22 -25.58 3.18
N PRO A 194 20.90 -26.06 1.97
CA PRO A 194 21.38 -27.34 1.50
C PRO A 194 22.91 -27.37 1.48
N GLN A 195 23.49 -28.48 1.95
CA GLN A 195 24.95 -28.66 1.96
C GLN A 195 25.45 -29.18 0.62
N PRO A 196 26.69 -28.88 0.22
CA PRO A 196 27.28 -29.44 -0.98
C PRO A 196 27.21 -30.98 -0.98
N GLY A 197 26.72 -31.57 -2.07
CA GLY A 197 26.53 -33.01 -2.20
C GLY A 197 25.23 -33.56 -1.58
N MET A 198 24.36 -32.72 -1.04
CA MET A 198 23.03 -33.13 -0.62
C MET A 198 22.18 -33.48 -1.84
N GLY A 199 21.83 -34.75 -1.99
CA GLY A 199 20.93 -35.23 -3.06
C GLY A 199 19.48 -34.91 -2.78
N GLU A 200 18.61 -35.25 -3.73
CA GLU A 200 17.16 -35.21 -3.53
C GLU A 200 16.76 -36.13 -2.38
N GLY A 201 15.82 -35.66 -1.56
CA GLY A 201 15.35 -36.41 -0.41
C GLY A 201 14.79 -35.54 0.69
N VAL A 202 14.42 -36.19 1.79
CA VAL A 202 13.85 -35.57 2.98
C VAL A 202 14.87 -35.68 4.11
N TYR A 203 15.22 -34.54 4.67
CA TYR A 203 16.18 -34.44 5.77
C TYR A 203 15.50 -33.90 7.01
N SER A 204 15.81 -34.47 8.17
CA SER A 204 15.20 -34.11 9.45
C SER A 204 16.12 -33.34 10.34
N GLY A 205 15.56 -32.37 11.01
CA GLY A 205 16.18 -31.53 12.02
C GLY A 205 15.15 -31.07 13.04
N SER A 206 15.58 -30.26 13.97
CA SER A 206 14.70 -29.67 14.98
C SER A 206 15.21 -28.31 15.44
N VAL A 207 14.29 -27.45 15.90
CA VAL A 207 14.58 -26.24 16.64
C VAL A 207 14.00 -26.38 18.04
N THR A 208 14.86 -26.41 19.06
CA THR A 208 14.42 -26.47 20.47
C THR A 208 14.33 -25.04 21.00
N VAL A 209 13.14 -24.66 21.42
CA VAL A 209 12.84 -23.38 22.05
C VAL A 209 12.73 -23.58 23.56
N SER A 210 13.41 -22.71 24.31
CA SER A 210 13.40 -22.67 25.77
C SER A 210 13.51 -21.24 26.30
N ASN A 211 13.27 -21.08 27.60
CA ASN A 211 13.31 -19.79 28.30
C ASN A 211 12.22 -18.79 27.86
N SER A 212 11.16 -19.25 27.16
CA SER A 212 9.97 -18.40 26.97
C SER A 212 9.18 -18.30 28.28
N LEU A 213 8.70 -17.11 28.58
CA LEU A 213 7.75 -16.88 29.70
C LEU A 213 6.40 -17.55 29.44
N LEU A 214 6.08 -17.86 28.19
CA LEU A 214 4.91 -18.63 27.80
C LEU A 214 5.27 -20.11 27.70
N ALA A 215 4.79 -20.91 28.66
CA ALA A 215 5.13 -22.34 28.76
C ALA A 215 4.87 -23.13 27.45
N ALA A 216 3.80 -22.79 26.72
CA ALA A 216 3.45 -23.42 25.45
C ALA A 216 4.47 -23.21 24.31
N GLU A 217 5.33 -22.23 24.44
CA GLU A 217 6.41 -21.95 23.47
C GLU A 217 7.70 -22.75 23.75
N ASN A 218 7.86 -23.26 24.98
CA ASN A 218 9.00 -24.09 25.36
C ASN A 218 8.83 -25.52 24.83
N LYS A 219 9.24 -25.74 23.60
CA LYS A 219 9.07 -27.03 22.90
C LYS A 219 10.11 -27.24 21.82
N THR A 220 10.23 -28.48 21.36
CA THR A 220 11.02 -28.83 20.19
C THR A 220 10.13 -28.84 18.94
N ILE A 221 10.50 -28.04 17.95
CA ILE A 221 9.84 -27.94 16.65
C ILE A 221 10.52 -28.91 15.69
N PRO A 222 9.87 -29.96 15.20
CA PRO A 222 10.41 -30.77 14.12
C PRO A 222 10.52 -29.92 12.84
N VAL A 223 11.68 -30.01 12.19
CA VAL A 223 11.95 -29.30 10.93
C VAL A 223 12.29 -30.32 9.86
N THR A 224 11.56 -30.25 8.75
CA THR A 224 11.80 -31.08 7.57
C THR A 224 12.37 -30.23 6.44
N LEU A 225 13.52 -30.61 5.90
CA LEU A 225 14.05 -30.04 4.67
C LEU A 225 13.82 -31.02 3.51
N ASN A 226 13.02 -30.58 2.54
CA ASN A 226 12.76 -31.32 1.32
C ASN A 226 13.67 -30.79 0.20
N VAL A 227 14.67 -31.54 -0.19
CA VAL A 227 15.52 -31.24 -1.35
C VAL A 227 14.90 -31.88 -2.57
N THR A 228 14.45 -31.08 -3.53
CA THR A 228 13.68 -31.59 -4.68
C THR A 228 13.93 -30.78 -5.94
N SER A 229 13.97 -31.48 -7.09
CA SER A 229 13.97 -30.88 -8.43
C SER A 229 12.55 -30.60 -8.96
N ARG A 230 11.51 -30.98 -8.19
CA ARG A 230 10.12 -30.70 -8.55
C ARG A 230 9.77 -29.23 -8.33
N PRO A 231 8.71 -28.73 -8.97
CA PRO A 231 8.16 -27.42 -8.67
C PRO A 231 7.79 -27.28 -7.18
N VAL A 232 7.90 -26.08 -6.66
CA VAL A 232 7.45 -25.68 -5.32
C VAL A 232 6.51 -24.51 -5.48
N ILE A 233 5.21 -24.73 -5.29
CA ILE A 233 4.20 -23.70 -5.52
C ILE A 233 4.17 -22.69 -4.37
N ALA A 234 4.05 -21.42 -4.73
CA ALA A 234 3.76 -20.34 -3.79
C ALA A 234 2.72 -19.39 -4.39
N ALA A 235 2.11 -18.56 -3.54
CA ALA A 235 1.12 -17.57 -3.94
C ALA A 235 1.42 -16.19 -3.35
N THR A 236 0.99 -15.17 -4.08
CA THR A 236 0.95 -13.79 -3.59
C THR A 236 -0.40 -13.16 -3.96
N PRO A 237 -1.17 -12.67 -2.99
CA PRO A 237 -0.96 -12.80 -1.54
C PRO A 237 -1.15 -14.25 -1.03
N GLN A 238 -0.60 -14.56 0.15
CA GLN A 238 -0.72 -15.89 0.78
C GLN A 238 -2.03 -16.08 1.54
N ASN A 239 -2.72 -15.01 1.85
CA ASN A 239 -4.07 -14.98 2.42
C ASN A 239 -4.81 -13.77 1.89
N LEU A 240 -6.13 -13.79 1.96
CA LEU A 240 -7.00 -12.69 1.59
C LEU A 240 -7.83 -12.27 2.79
N ARG A 241 -7.86 -10.97 3.06
CA ARG A 241 -8.78 -10.37 4.02
C ARG A 241 -9.51 -9.24 3.33
N LEU A 242 -10.83 -9.33 3.31
CA LEU A 242 -11.71 -8.34 2.71
C LEU A 242 -12.69 -7.84 3.76
N ARG A 243 -12.98 -6.55 3.69
CA ARG A 243 -14.01 -5.90 4.49
C ARG A 243 -14.96 -5.20 3.54
N LEU A 244 -16.18 -5.69 3.48
CA LEU A 244 -17.17 -5.24 2.49
C LEU A 244 -18.46 -4.83 3.20
N ALA A 245 -19.09 -3.75 2.72
CA ALA A 245 -20.45 -3.44 3.14
C ALA A 245 -21.40 -4.54 2.66
N GLN A 246 -22.45 -4.76 3.44
CA GLN A 246 -23.52 -5.67 3.04
C GLN A 246 -24.08 -5.25 1.67
N ASN A 247 -24.20 -6.21 0.75
CA ASN A 247 -24.61 -6.02 -0.63
C ASN A 247 -23.69 -5.12 -1.47
N ALA A 248 -22.43 -4.92 -1.05
CA ALA A 248 -21.42 -4.25 -1.86
C ALA A 248 -21.23 -4.95 -3.22
N PRO A 249 -20.77 -4.23 -4.25
CA PRO A 249 -20.40 -4.82 -5.52
C PRO A 249 -19.44 -5.99 -5.35
N LYS A 250 -19.60 -7.00 -6.19
CA LYS A 250 -18.73 -8.18 -6.20
C LYS A 250 -17.26 -7.77 -6.37
N GLN A 251 -16.40 -8.25 -5.48
CA GLN A 251 -14.97 -7.98 -5.56
C GLN A 251 -14.25 -9.10 -6.30
N LEU A 252 -13.32 -8.68 -7.17
CA LEU A 252 -12.43 -9.57 -7.91
C LEU A 252 -11.00 -9.33 -7.45
N VAL A 253 -10.37 -10.36 -6.91
CA VAL A 253 -8.97 -10.31 -6.45
C VAL A 253 -8.16 -11.33 -7.24
N ASN A 254 -7.00 -10.94 -7.73
CA ASN A 254 -6.08 -11.86 -8.39
C ASN A 254 -5.03 -12.36 -7.40
N VAL A 255 -4.83 -13.67 -7.35
CA VAL A 255 -3.74 -14.32 -6.64
C VAL A 255 -2.77 -14.85 -7.68
N VAL A 256 -1.54 -14.35 -7.64
CA VAL A 256 -0.46 -14.82 -8.53
C VAL A 256 0.15 -16.08 -7.94
N LEU A 257 0.26 -17.12 -8.74
CA LEU A 257 0.94 -18.36 -8.41
C LEU A 257 2.33 -18.34 -9.06
N PHE A 258 3.33 -18.87 -8.38
CA PHE A 258 4.68 -18.93 -8.93
C PHE A 258 5.44 -20.14 -8.42
N ASN A 259 6.40 -20.58 -9.23
CA ASN A 259 7.29 -21.68 -8.91
C ASN A 259 8.56 -21.16 -8.22
N ARG A 260 8.81 -21.61 -6.99
CA ARG A 260 10.07 -21.37 -6.25
C ARG A 260 11.06 -22.51 -6.38
N GLY A 261 10.65 -23.63 -7.00
CA GLY A 261 11.46 -24.81 -7.24
C GLY A 261 12.00 -24.87 -8.67
N LEU A 262 12.37 -26.05 -9.08
CA LEU A 262 12.79 -26.36 -10.44
C LEU A 262 11.62 -26.97 -11.25
N GLY A 263 11.87 -27.27 -12.52
CA GLY A 263 10.88 -27.85 -13.41
C GLY A 263 9.75 -26.89 -13.76
N VAL A 264 8.71 -27.42 -14.40
CA VAL A 264 7.55 -26.65 -14.85
C VAL A 264 6.39 -26.88 -13.89
N LEU A 265 5.88 -25.80 -13.31
CA LEU A 265 4.68 -25.83 -12.47
C LEU A 265 3.43 -26.02 -13.36
N SER A 266 2.63 -27.02 -13.08
CA SER A 266 1.35 -27.28 -13.73
C SER A 266 0.22 -27.25 -12.72
N ILE A 267 -0.73 -26.32 -12.91
CA ILE A 267 -1.91 -26.19 -12.07
C ILE A 267 -3.00 -27.14 -12.60
N GLU A 268 -3.46 -28.05 -11.76
CA GLU A 268 -4.42 -29.11 -12.09
C GLU A 268 -5.86 -28.71 -11.76
N GLY A 269 -6.06 -27.96 -10.63
CA GLY A 269 -7.38 -27.57 -10.20
C GLY A 269 -7.38 -26.46 -9.16
N VAL A 270 -8.53 -25.79 -9.07
CA VAL A 270 -8.81 -24.77 -8.04
C VAL A 270 -10.19 -25.04 -7.47
N THR A 271 -10.30 -25.17 -6.17
CA THR A 271 -11.57 -25.37 -5.44
C THR A 271 -11.67 -24.39 -4.29
N THR A 272 -12.90 -24.15 -3.83
CA THR A 272 -13.19 -23.29 -2.66
C THR A 272 -14.03 -24.05 -1.64
N SER A 273 -13.87 -23.66 -0.38
CA SER A 273 -14.75 -24.06 0.72
C SER A 273 -15.08 -22.85 1.60
N GLY A 274 -16.18 -22.91 2.35
CA GLY A 274 -16.61 -21.82 3.24
C GLY A 274 -17.96 -21.19 2.86
N GLY A 275 -18.54 -21.56 1.71
CA GLY A 275 -19.88 -21.15 1.28
C GLY A 275 -19.89 -20.40 -0.05
N ASP A 276 -21.09 -20.06 -0.53
CA ASP A 276 -21.34 -19.46 -1.87
C ASP A 276 -20.82 -18.02 -2.01
N TRP A 277 -20.39 -17.40 -0.91
CA TRP A 277 -19.81 -16.06 -0.91
C TRP A 277 -18.40 -16.02 -1.54
N LEU A 278 -17.74 -17.18 -1.63
CA LEU A 278 -16.36 -17.32 -2.13
C LEU A 278 -16.34 -18.25 -3.34
N ALA A 279 -15.87 -17.76 -4.46
CA ALA A 279 -15.57 -18.56 -5.64
C ALA A 279 -14.15 -18.22 -6.17
N ALA A 280 -13.50 -19.20 -6.80
CA ALA A 280 -12.18 -19.01 -7.39
C ALA A 280 -12.04 -19.83 -8.66
N GLN A 281 -11.32 -19.25 -9.64
CA GLN A 281 -11.03 -19.94 -10.91
C GLN A 281 -9.65 -19.57 -11.42
N ARG A 282 -8.99 -20.50 -12.10
CA ARG A 282 -7.74 -20.24 -12.84
C ARG A 282 -8.00 -19.31 -14.00
N ILE A 283 -7.11 -18.36 -14.26
CA ILE A 283 -7.13 -17.54 -15.49
C ILE A 283 -6.35 -18.31 -16.57
N PRO A 284 -6.98 -18.71 -17.68
CA PRO A 284 -6.30 -19.43 -18.76
C PRO A 284 -5.11 -18.64 -19.30
N GLY A 285 -3.98 -19.33 -19.51
CA GLY A 285 -2.75 -18.73 -20.03
C GLY A 285 -1.90 -17.94 -19.02
N TYR A 286 -2.35 -17.85 -17.77
CA TYR A 286 -1.63 -17.16 -16.70
C TYR A 286 -1.51 -18.05 -15.46
N ASP A 287 -0.43 -17.87 -14.71
CA ASP A 287 -0.27 -18.49 -13.39
C ASP A 287 -0.96 -17.63 -12.32
N MET A 288 -2.27 -17.47 -12.49
CA MET A 288 -3.12 -16.66 -11.62
C MET A 288 -4.45 -17.34 -11.34
N VAL A 289 -4.94 -17.12 -10.13
CA VAL A 289 -6.30 -17.46 -9.69
C VAL A 289 -7.08 -16.17 -9.50
N ARG A 290 -8.22 -16.05 -10.18
CA ARG A 290 -9.19 -14.99 -9.92
C ARG A 290 -10.15 -15.44 -8.84
N VAL A 291 -10.16 -14.70 -7.74
CA VAL A 291 -11.03 -14.90 -6.60
C VAL A 291 -12.20 -13.94 -6.69
N MET A 292 -13.40 -14.43 -6.53
CA MET A 292 -14.64 -13.66 -6.49
C MET A 292 -15.22 -13.72 -5.09
N VAL A 293 -15.48 -12.56 -4.49
CA VAL A 293 -16.06 -12.44 -3.16
C VAL A 293 -17.33 -11.61 -3.23
N THR A 294 -18.41 -12.12 -2.60
CA THR A 294 -19.72 -11.44 -2.53
C THR A 294 -20.12 -11.24 -1.08
N ALA A 295 -20.66 -10.07 -0.75
CA ALA A 295 -21.10 -9.69 0.60
C ALA A 295 -22.62 -9.71 0.76
N ALA A 296 -23.30 -10.72 0.22
CA ALA A 296 -24.77 -10.83 0.25
C ALA A 296 -25.34 -11.41 1.56
N GLY A 297 -24.47 -11.91 2.47
CA GLY A 297 -24.88 -12.51 3.74
C GLY A 297 -25.19 -11.48 4.84
N PRO A 298 -25.60 -11.96 6.04
CA PRO A 298 -25.71 -11.14 7.24
C PRO A 298 -24.36 -10.50 7.64
N LEU A 299 -24.44 -9.48 8.52
CA LEU A 299 -23.25 -8.87 9.10
C LEU A 299 -22.45 -9.92 9.91
N GLY A 300 -21.13 -9.90 9.81
CA GLY A 300 -20.27 -10.82 10.52
C GLY A 300 -19.02 -11.22 9.77
N ILE A 301 -18.25 -12.14 10.35
CA ILE A 301 -17.00 -12.67 9.79
C ILE A 301 -17.26 -14.04 9.17
N TYR A 302 -16.83 -14.19 7.94
CA TYR A 302 -16.89 -15.41 7.15
C TYR A 302 -15.48 -15.89 6.85
N THR A 303 -15.24 -17.20 7.00
CA THR A 303 -13.95 -17.81 6.68
C THR A 303 -14.09 -18.85 5.60
N GLY A 304 -13.15 -18.88 4.68
CA GLY A 304 -13.12 -19.83 3.59
C GLY A 304 -11.68 -20.19 3.21
N LEU A 305 -11.55 -21.15 2.32
CA LEU A 305 -10.27 -21.66 1.87
C LEU A 305 -10.29 -21.82 0.35
N ILE A 306 -9.24 -21.37 -0.31
CA ILE A 306 -8.98 -21.70 -1.72
C ILE A 306 -7.91 -22.78 -1.71
N THR A 307 -8.17 -23.90 -2.39
CA THR A 307 -7.22 -25.00 -2.56
C THR A 307 -6.80 -25.10 -4.01
N VAL A 308 -5.49 -25.02 -4.23
CA VAL A 308 -4.86 -25.16 -5.56
C VAL A 308 -4.12 -26.47 -5.62
N THR A 309 -4.55 -27.38 -6.49
CA THR A 309 -3.87 -28.63 -6.78
C THR A 309 -2.91 -28.47 -7.96
N SER A 310 -1.73 -29.10 -7.86
CA SER A 310 -0.66 -28.98 -8.86
C SER A 310 0.32 -30.14 -8.74
N ASN A 311 1.26 -30.24 -9.67
CA ASN A 311 2.39 -31.18 -9.64
C ASN A 311 3.50 -30.79 -8.64
N ALA A 312 3.33 -29.73 -7.85
CA ALA A 312 4.35 -29.25 -6.92
C ALA A 312 4.63 -30.23 -5.78
N ALA A 313 5.85 -30.22 -5.26
CA ALA A 313 6.28 -31.08 -4.15
C ALA A 313 5.59 -30.73 -2.82
N ASN A 314 5.20 -29.46 -2.65
CA ASN A 314 4.55 -28.92 -1.47
C ASN A 314 3.02 -28.73 -1.63
N GLY A 315 2.41 -29.33 -2.64
CA GLY A 315 0.96 -29.23 -2.84
C GLY A 315 0.15 -30.18 -1.94
N PRO A 316 -1.16 -29.93 -1.82
CA PRO A 316 -1.89 -28.79 -2.35
C PRO A 316 -1.59 -27.48 -1.60
N LEU A 317 -1.60 -26.36 -2.35
CA LEU A 317 -1.48 -25.04 -1.74
C LEU A 317 -2.84 -24.57 -1.26
N THR A 318 -2.90 -24.09 -0.02
CA THR A 318 -4.12 -23.52 0.57
C THR A 318 -3.95 -22.02 0.83
N ILE A 319 -4.96 -21.24 0.48
CA ILE A 319 -5.00 -19.78 0.66
C ILE A 319 -6.22 -19.44 1.49
N PRO A 320 -6.05 -19.09 2.77
CA PRO A 320 -7.15 -18.67 3.64
C PRO A 320 -7.79 -17.36 3.14
N VAL A 321 -9.11 -17.30 3.22
CA VAL A 321 -9.90 -16.09 2.89
C VAL A 321 -10.78 -15.75 4.07
N GLU A 322 -10.71 -14.50 4.52
CA GLU A 322 -11.57 -13.92 5.54
C GLU A 322 -12.36 -12.76 4.92
N LEU A 323 -13.67 -12.76 5.08
CA LEU A 323 -14.56 -11.70 4.69
C LEU A 323 -15.30 -11.17 5.92
N GLU A 324 -15.13 -9.91 6.24
CA GLU A 324 -15.94 -9.18 7.20
C GLU A 324 -17.05 -8.42 6.45
N ILE A 325 -18.31 -8.77 6.70
CA ILE A 325 -19.47 -8.03 6.18
C ILE A 325 -19.88 -7.00 7.22
N VAL A 326 -19.81 -5.72 6.84
CA VAL A 326 -20.12 -4.58 7.70
C VAL A 326 -21.38 -3.84 7.21
N PRO A 327 -21.99 -2.96 8.04
CA PRO A 327 -23.10 -2.12 7.60
C PRO A 327 -22.70 -1.24 6.41
N ALA A 328 -23.65 -1.00 5.52
CA ALA A 328 -23.51 0.05 4.52
C ALA A 328 -23.41 1.42 5.19
N GLY A 329 -22.50 2.26 4.69
CA GLY A 329 -22.22 3.56 5.28
C GLY A 329 -21.65 4.54 4.24
N PRO A 330 -21.20 5.72 4.67
CA PRO A 330 -20.56 6.70 3.80
C PRO A 330 -19.24 6.18 3.22
N PRO A 331 -18.76 6.77 2.11
CA PRO A 331 -17.41 6.53 1.61
C PRO A 331 -16.37 6.73 2.72
N PHE A 332 -15.43 5.82 2.82
CA PHE A 332 -14.36 5.88 3.81
C PHE A 332 -13.01 5.86 3.12
N ALA A 333 -12.33 7.01 3.05
CA ALA A 333 -10.96 7.11 2.58
C ALA A 333 -9.98 6.77 3.72
N TYR A 334 -8.99 5.91 3.44
CA TYR A 334 -7.98 5.55 4.43
C TYR A 334 -7.06 6.73 4.75
N TYR A 335 -6.58 6.81 5.99
CA TYR A 335 -5.50 7.70 6.35
C TYR A 335 -4.28 7.46 5.45
N GLN A 336 -3.71 8.52 4.87
CA GLN A 336 -2.67 8.43 3.84
C GLN A 336 -3.06 7.57 2.61
N GLY A 337 -4.35 7.37 2.39
CA GLY A 337 -4.85 6.59 1.27
C GLY A 337 -4.78 7.30 -0.08
N ALA A 338 -4.56 8.62 -0.12
CA ALA A 338 -4.27 9.35 -1.35
C ALA A 338 -2.76 9.25 -1.63
N VAL A 339 -2.39 8.43 -2.61
CA VAL A 339 -1.01 8.11 -2.93
C VAL A 339 -0.67 8.47 -4.38
N ASN A 340 0.60 8.74 -4.64
CA ASN A 340 1.11 8.94 -6.00
C ASN A 340 0.93 7.63 -6.81
N ASN A 341 0.36 7.73 -8.01
CA ASN A 341 0.00 6.56 -8.83
C ASN A 341 1.19 5.88 -9.54
N ALA A 342 2.43 6.31 -9.26
CA ALA A 342 3.65 5.65 -9.74
C ALA A 342 4.36 4.84 -8.65
N THR A 343 4.31 5.29 -7.40
CA THR A 343 5.02 4.66 -6.27
C THR A 343 4.10 3.90 -5.33
N PHE A 344 2.85 4.38 -5.16
CA PHE A 344 1.85 3.87 -4.22
C PHE A 344 2.31 3.90 -2.75
N GLU A 345 3.25 4.80 -2.41
CA GLU A 345 3.76 4.92 -1.05
C GLU A 345 2.85 5.81 -0.19
N PRO A 346 2.33 5.31 0.94
CA PRO A 346 1.49 6.10 1.83
C PRO A 346 2.23 7.31 2.42
N GLY A 347 1.55 8.47 2.44
CA GLY A 347 2.10 9.70 3.01
C GLY A 347 3.11 10.44 2.12
N GLU A 348 3.41 9.93 0.93
CA GLU A 348 4.21 10.64 -0.06
C GLU A 348 3.44 11.86 -0.59
N ALA A 349 4.17 12.96 -0.83
CA ALA A 349 3.57 14.14 -1.43
C ALA A 349 3.19 13.89 -2.91
N VAL A 350 2.22 14.66 -3.41
CA VAL A 350 1.84 14.71 -4.82
C VAL A 350 2.07 16.12 -5.37
N ALA A 351 2.21 16.27 -6.68
CA ALA A 351 2.30 17.58 -7.31
C ALA A 351 0.94 18.04 -7.85
N PRO A 352 0.72 19.36 -8.05
CA PRO A 352 -0.41 19.84 -8.84
C PRO A 352 -0.41 19.22 -10.24
N GLY A 353 -1.56 18.68 -10.66
CA GLY A 353 -1.70 17.94 -11.93
C GLY A 353 -1.30 16.48 -11.90
N ASP A 354 -0.85 15.98 -10.75
CA ASP A 354 -0.41 14.59 -10.57
C ASP A 354 -1.56 13.58 -10.64
N LEU A 355 -1.22 12.33 -10.98
CA LEU A 355 -2.15 11.22 -10.95
C LEU A 355 -2.11 10.57 -9.57
N VAL A 356 -3.27 10.51 -8.93
CA VAL A 356 -3.43 10.05 -7.54
C VAL A 356 -4.34 8.84 -7.51
N ALA A 357 -3.92 7.80 -6.79
CA ALA A 357 -4.78 6.69 -6.40
C ALA A 357 -5.26 6.90 -4.97
N LEU A 358 -6.56 6.90 -4.75
CA LEU A 358 -7.20 7.02 -3.44
C LEU A 358 -7.75 5.65 -3.03
N TYR A 359 -7.25 5.13 -1.93
CA TYR A 359 -7.69 3.87 -1.35
C TYR A 359 -8.65 4.09 -0.17
N GLY A 360 -9.61 3.17 -0.04
CA GLY A 360 -10.62 3.24 1.01
C GLY A 360 -11.62 2.09 0.97
N GLU A 361 -12.75 2.29 1.61
CA GLU A 361 -13.90 1.37 1.60
C GLU A 361 -15.14 2.12 1.19
N GLN A 362 -16.08 1.44 0.54
CA GLN A 362 -17.36 2.01 0.14
C GLN A 362 -17.25 3.28 -0.72
N LEU A 363 -16.12 3.46 -1.43
CA LEU A 363 -15.88 4.65 -2.24
C LEU A 363 -16.86 4.74 -3.41
N SER A 364 -17.24 3.60 -4.00
CA SER A 364 -18.31 3.46 -4.99
C SER A 364 -19.27 2.36 -4.58
N ALA A 365 -20.55 2.53 -4.88
CA ALA A 365 -21.58 1.51 -4.71
C ALA A 365 -21.82 0.68 -5.99
N SER A 366 -21.11 1.00 -7.06
CA SER A 366 -21.23 0.34 -8.38
C SER A 366 -19.98 -0.52 -8.66
N ASP A 367 -20.13 -1.43 -9.62
CA ASP A 367 -18.99 -2.16 -10.19
C ASP A 367 -17.91 -1.18 -10.71
N PRO A 368 -16.65 -1.62 -10.86
CA PRO A 368 -15.58 -0.77 -11.34
C PRO A 368 -15.91 -0.07 -12.66
N GLN A 369 -15.69 1.23 -12.74
CA GLN A 369 -15.99 2.07 -13.90
C GLN A 369 -14.81 2.94 -14.31
N THR A 370 -14.74 3.22 -15.62
CA THR A 370 -13.82 4.17 -16.24
C THR A 370 -14.62 5.27 -16.95
N PRO A 371 -14.00 6.40 -17.33
CA PRO A 371 -14.67 7.43 -18.11
C PRO A 371 -15.34 6.87 -19.36
N PRO A 372 -16.59 7.26 -19.65
CA PRO A 372 -17.22 6.89 -20.92
C PRO A 372 -16.49 7.61 -22.08
N PRO A 373 -16.37 7.00 -23.27
CA PRO A 373 -15.82 7.68 -24.44
C PRO A 373 -16.76 8.80 -24.95
N PRO A 374 -16.21 9.91 -25.55
CA PRO A 374 -14.79 10.15 -25.74
C PRO A 374 -14.14 10.72 -24.48
N ALA A 375 -12.97 10.19 -24.11
CA ALA A 375 -12.14 10.75 -23.07
C ALA A 375 -10.69 10.83 -23.58
N PRO A 376 -9.91 11.89 -23.30
CA PRO A 376 -10.27 13.11 -22.56
C PRO A 376 -11.24 14.05 -23.31
N PRO A 377 -11.87 15.04 -22.64
CA PRO A 377 -11.62 15.45 -21.25
C PRO A 377 -12.21 14.47 -20.23
N LEU A 378 -11.49 14.31 -19.10
CA LEU A 378 -11.96 13.44 -18.02
C LEU A 378 -13.14 14.07 -17.27
N PRO A 379 -14.18 13.28 -16.94
CA PRO A 379 -15.29 13.77 -16.13
C PRO A 379 -14.89 13.93 -14.66
N VAL A 380 -15.62 14.77 -13.93
CA VAL A 380 -15.49 14.93 -12.48
C VAL A 380 -16.49 14.07 -11.70
N ASN A 381 -17.28 13.27 -12.39
CA ASN A 381 -18.24 12.32 -11.83
C ASN A 381 -18.24 11.04 -12.68
N ILE A 382 -18.03 9.89 -12.05
CA ILE A 382 -18.15 8.58 -12.68
C ILE A 382 -19.03 7.70 -11.77
N GLY A 383 -20.15 7.22 -12.29
CA GLY A 383 -21.05 6.33 -11.54
C GLY A 383 -21.62 6.94 -10.25
N GLY A 384 -21.84 8.26 -10.21
CA GLY A 384 -22.29 8.98 -9.03
C GLY A 384 -21.18 9.33 -8.03
N VAL A 385 -19.92 9.00 -8.32
CA VAL A 385 -18.77 9.27 -7.43
C VAL A 385 -18.05 10.53 -7.87
N GLN A 386 -17.70 11.38 -6.91
CA GLN A 386 -16.87 12.57 -7.05
C GLN A 386 -15.75 12.56 -6.00
N VAL A 387 -14.60 13.11 -6.35
CA VAL A 387 -13.52 13.44 -5.40
C VAL A 387 -13.38 14.96 -5.34
N LEU A 388 -13.41 15.50 -4.14
CA LEU A 388 -13.13 16.91 -3.89
C LEU A 388 -11.73 17.07 -3.33
N VAL A 389 -10.95 17.98 -3.91
CA VAL A 389 -9.66 18.45 -3.39
C VAL A 389 -9.83 19.91 -3.00
N ASN A 390 -9.73 20.25 -1.72
CA ASN A 390 -10.05 21.58 -1.18
C ASN A 390 -11.41 22.10 -1.68
N ASP A 391 -12.44 21.26 -1.59
CA ASP A 391 -13.83 21.51 -2.03
C ASP A 391 -14.01 21.72 -3.55
N ARG A 392 -12.98 21.43 -4.36
CA ARG A 392 -13.05 21.47 -5.83
C ARG A 392 -13.10 20.08 -6.44
N PRO A 393 -14.02 19.80 -7.38
CA PRO A 393 -14.10 18.50 -8.04
C PRO A 393 -12.83 18.21 -8.84
N ALA A 394 -12.28 17.01 -8.66
CA ALA A 394 -11.12 16.50 -9.37
C ALA A 394 -11.53 15.61 -10.57
N PRO A 395 -10.85 15.66 -11.72
CA PRO A 395 -11.09 14.77 -12.84
C PRO A 395 -10.77 13.31 -12.50
N LEU A 396 -11.63 12.37 -12.93
CA LEU A 396 -11.58 10.97 -12.56
C LEU A 396 -11.16 10.07 -13.73
N PHE A 397 -10.28 9.09 -13.45
CA PHE A 397 -9.89 8.03 -14.36
C PHE A 397 -10.59 6.70 -14.09
N TYR A 398 -10.93 6.45 -12.80
CA TYR A 398 -11.42 5.15 -12.36
C TYR A 398 -12.14 5.26 -11.03
N THR A 399 -13.21 4.51 -10.87
CA THR A 399 -13.94 4.36 -9.61
C THR A 399 -14.26 2.90 -9.33
N SER A 400 -14.09 2.48 -8.08
CA SER A 400 -14.49 1.17 -7.56
C SER A 400 -14.81 1.25 -6.07
N TYR A 401 -15.24 0.14 -5.48
CA TYR A 401 -15.51 0.05 -4.05
C TYR A 401 -14.33 0.45 -3.17
N GLY A 402 -13.10 0.06 -3.57
CA GLY A 402 -11.88 0.23 -2.77
C GLY A 402 -10.86 1.22 -3.32
N GLN A 403 -11.06 1.73 -4.54
CA GLN A 403 -10.09 2.60 -5.21
C GLN A 403 -10.75 3.60 -6.14
N ILE A 404 -10.25 4.83 -6.11
CA ILE A 404 -10.55 5.88 -7.09
C ILE A 404 -9.23 6.42 -7.62
N ASN A 405 -9.09 6.55 -8.95
CA ASN A 405 -7.96 7.26 -9.55
C ASN A 405 -8.43 8.61 -10.08
N PHE A 406 -7.75 9.67 -9.68
CA PHE A 406 -8.09 11.04 -10.06
C PHE A 406 -6.83 11.86 -10.39
N GLN A 407 -7.02 12.98 -11.09
CA GLN A 407 -5.97 13.97 -11.28
C GLN A 407 -6.09 15.06 -10.20
N ALA A 408 -5.02 15.33 -9.46
CA ALA A 408 -4.98 16.49 -8.57
C ALA A 408 -5.13 17.77 -9.42
N PRO A 409 -6.07 18.69 -9.11
CA PRO A 409 -6.22 19.93 -9.88
C PRO A 409 -4.91 20.73 -9.91
N TYR A 410 -4.58 21.31 -11.07
CA TYR A 410 -3.32 22.09 -11.23
C TYR A 410 -3.25 23.34 -10.34
N ASP A 411 -4.40 23.84 -9.87
CA ASP A 411 -4.49 24.99 -8.97
C ASP A 411 -4.53 24.59 -7.49
N THR A 412 -4.23 23.32 -7.15
CA THR A 412 -4.09 22.87 -5.76
C THR A 412 -2.86 23.54 -5.14
N PRO A 413 -3.02 24.32 -4.04
CA PRO A 413 -1.90 24.99 -3.39
C PRO A 413 -0.90 24.00 -2.80
N VAL A 414 0.38 24.39 -2.79
CA VAL A 414 1.43 23.69 -2.04
C VAL A 414 1.13 23.74 -0.54
N GLY A 415 1.36 22.65 0.15
CA GLY A 415 1.04 22.47 1.56
C GLY A 415 0.09 21.28 1.75
N GLU A 416 -0.84 21.38 2.67
CA GLU A 416 -1.83 20.33 2.89
C GLU A 416 -3.13 20.63 2.14
N ALA A 417 -3.61 19.65 1.39
CA ALA A 417 -4.92 19.66 0.74
C ALA A 417 -5.86 18.68 1.44
N ARG A 418 -7.13 19.04 1.57
CA ARG A 418 -8.19 18.16 2.05
C ARG A 418 -8.77 17.37 0.89
N VAL A 419 -8.91 16.07 1.07
CA VAL A 419 -9.52 15.16 0.07
C VAL A 419 -10.76 14.53 0.68
N ARG A 420 -11.88 14.57 -0.04
CA ARG A 420 -13.15 13.97 0.35
C ARG A 420 -13.79 13.28 -0.84
N VAL A 421 -14.37 12.10 -0.60
CA VAL A 421 -15.23 11.42 -1.58
C VAL A 421 -16.70 11.76 -1.32
N ILE A 422 -17.43 12.05 -2.38
CA ILE A 422 -18.89 12.18 -2.37
C ILE A 422 -19.46 11.08 -3.26
N ARG A 423 -20.47 10.39 -2.76
CA ARG A 423 -21.20 9.38 -3.51
C ARG A 423 -22.67 9.80 -3.62
N GLY A 424 -23.18 9.87 -4.86
CA GLY A 424 -24.60 10.06 -5.12
C GLY A 424 -25.38 8.77 -4.86
N GLU A 425 -26.49 8.88 -4.15
CA GLU A 425 -27.43 7.78 -3.89
C GLU A 425 -28.84 8.22 -4.24
N VAL A 426 -29.79 7.28 -4.27
CA VAL A 426 -31.21 7.57 -4.55
C VAL A 426 -31.78 8.56 -3.53
N THR A 427 -31.27 8.54 -2.31
CA THR A 427 -31.67 9.41 -1.19
C THR A 427 -30.95 10.76 -1.15
N GLY A 428 -30.01 11.01 -2.08
CA GLY A 428 -29.18 12.21 -2.14
C GLY A 428 -27.67 11.92 -2.08
N GLU A 429 -26.87 12.96 -1.82
CA GLU A 429 -25.42 12.83 -1.70
C GLU A 429 -25.00 12.35 -0.31
N VAL A 430 -24.12 11.34 -0.29
CA VAL A 430 -23.46 10.86 0.93
C VAL A 430 -21.99 11.30 0.91
N LYS A 431 -21.59 12.06 1.94
CA LYS A 431 -20.23 12.59 2.08
C LYS A 431 -19.39 11.67 2.94
N GLY A 432 -18.21 11.32 2.42
CA GLY A 432 -17.19 10.57 3.15
C GLY A 432 -16.43 11.44 4.18
N ASN A 433 -15.50 10.79 4.89
CA ASN A 433 -14.54 11.47 5.75
C ASN A 433 -13.58 12.36 4.95
N GLU A 434 -12.92 13.27 5.63
CA GLU A 434 -11.83 14.06 5.05
C GLU A 434 -10.48 13.46 5.46
N ILE A 435 -9.59 13.35 4.48
CA ILE A 435 -8.18 13.02 4.72
C ILE A 435 -7.29 14.15 4.21
N SER A 436 -6.12 14.29 4.79
CA SER A 436 -5.09 15.20 4.31
C SER A 436 -4.20 14.54 3.27
N MET A 437 -3.80 15.34 2.27
CA MET A 437 -2.86 14.98 1.22
C MET A 437 -1.79 16.06 1.14
N THR A 438 -0.53 15.70 1.27
CA THR A 438 0.59 16.65 1.14
C THR A 438 0.82 16.99 -0.32
N VAL A 439 0.91 18.30 -0.62
CA VAL A 439 1.15 18.81 -1.98
C VAL A 439 2.47 19.55 -2.01
N ALA A 440 3.36 19.19 -2.93
CA ALA A 440 4.61 19.89 -3.22
C ALA A 440 4.64 20.36 -4.66
N ALA A 441 5.39 21.41 -4.96
CA ALA A 441 5.41 22.01 -6.30
C ALA A 441 5.83 21.01 -7.39
N HIS A 442 6.77 20.12 -7.06
CA HIS A 442 7.30 19.07 -7.93
C HIS A 442 7.52 17.81 -7.11
N VAL A 443 6.99 16.68 -7.58
CA VAL A 443 7.19 15.34 -7.02
C VAL A 443 7.41 14.37 -8.19
N PRO A 444 8.51 14.53 -8.94
CA PRO A 444 8.72 13.75 -10.15
C PRO A 444 8.82 12.26 -9.82
N ARG A 445 8.11 11.43 -10.59
CA ARG A 445 8.16 9.97 -10.47
C ARG A 445 8.20 9.34 -11.84
N ILE A 446 9.25 8.59 -12.12
CA ILE A 446 9.36 7.79 -13.35
C ILE A 446 8.47 6.56 -13.18
N LEU A 447 7.65 6.28 -14.18
CA LEU A 447 6.77 5.11 -14.19
C LEU A 447 7.60 3.83 -14.32
N ARG A 448 7.15 2.75 -13.67
CA ARG A 448 7.83 1.44 -13.68
C ARG A 448 7.08 0.40 -14.52
N LEU A 449 7.84 -0.48 -15.14
CA LEU A 449 7.31 -1.60 -15.91
C LEU A 449 7.18 -2.84 -14.99
N GLY A 450 5.97 -3.14 -14.55
CA GLY A 450 5.68 -4.31 -13.70
C GLY A 450 6.35 -4.26 -12.32
N ILE A 451 6.69 -5.45 -11.78
CA ILE A 451 7.32 -5.61 -10.44
C ILE A 451 8.84 -5.39 -10.44
N GLN A 452 9.46 -5.33 -11.62
CA GLN A 452 10.89 -5.04 -11.77
C GLN A 452 11.11 -3.53 -11.72
N ASN A 453 12.33 -3.09 -11.32
CA ASN A 453 12.64 -1.67 -11.21
C ASN A 453 12.93 -0.98 -12.55
N TYR A 454 12.56 -1.58 -13.68
CA TYR A 454 12.74 -0.95 -14.99
C TYR A 454 11.77 0.20 -15.21
N GLY A 455 12.29 1.33 -15.71
CA GLY A 455 11.49 2.50 -16.08
C GLY A 455 10.68 2.27 -17.35
N ILE A 456 9.48 2.87 -17.44
CA ILE A 456 8.74 2.94 -18.69
C ILE A 456 9.43 3.99 -19.56
N ALA A 457 10.24 3.52 -20.50
CA ALA A 457 10.93 4.32 -21.50
C ALA A 457 10.92 3.60 -22.85
N VAL A 458 11.15 4.37 -23.92
CA VAL A 458 11.09 3.85 -25.30
C VAL A 458 12.30 4.38 -26.07
N ASN A 459 13.04 3.48 -26.71
CA ASN A 459 14.11 3.79 -27.64
C ASN A 459 13.56 4.47 -28.90
N GLN A 460 14.42 5.08 -29.69
CA GLN A 460 14.03 5.78 -30.92
C GLN A 460 13.28 4.89 -31.93
N ASP A 461 13.51 3.57 -31.92
CA ASP A 461 12.85 2.59 -32.80
C ASP A 461 11.55 2.00 -32.21
N GLY A 462 11.10 2.49 -31.05
CA GLY A 462 9.89 2.01 -30.37
C GLY A 462 10.08 0.78 -29.50
N SER A 463 11.30 0.26 -29.35
CA SER A 463 11.60 -0.84 -28.42
C SER A 463 11.79 -0.33 -26.99
N PHE A 464 11.58 -1.20 -25.99
CA PHE A 464 11.88 -0.89 -24.60
C PHE A 464 13.40 -1.00 -24.33
N PRO A 465 14.02 -0.06 -23.55
CA PRO A 465 15.43 -0.11 -23.18
C PRO A 465 15.68 -1.14 -22.06
N LEU A 466 15.48 -2.41 -22.37
CA LEU A 466 15.63 -3.58 -21.50
C LEU A 466 16.64 -4.55 -22.11
N PRO A 467 17.16 -5.54 -21.36
CA PRO A 467 17.80 -6.69 -21.96
C PRO A 467 16.89 -7.34 -23.01
N ALA A 468 17.47 -7.99 -23.99
CA ALA A 468 16.67 -8.69 -25.00
C ALA A 468 15.84 -9.80 -24.36
N ILE A 469 14.51 -9.66 -24.40
CA ILE A 469 13.54 -10.59 -23.81
C ILE A 469 12.72 -11.20 -24.92
N SER A 470 12.68 -12.54 -24.98
CA SER A 470 11.87 -13.25 -25.98
C SER A 470 10.38 -12.89 -25.85
N GLY A 471 9.75 -12.53 -26.98
CA GLY A 471 8.34 -12.15 -27.02
C GLY A 471 8.04 -10.69 -26.61
N LEU A 472 9.06 -9.91 -26.24
CA LEU A 472 8.93 -8.49 -25.97
C LEU A 472 9.80 -7.69 -26.97
N ASN A 473 9.25 -6.60 -27.52
CA ASN A 473 10.05 -5.68 -28.34
C ASN A 473 11.01 -4.89 -27.44
N SER A 474 12.16 -5.48 -27.10
CA SER A 474 13.14 -4.92 -26.19
C SER A 474 14.58 -5.11 -26.68
N ARG A 475 15.39 -4.11 -26.45
CA ARG A 475 16.86 -4.12 -26.59
C ARG A 475 17.47 -3.04 -25.70
N PRO A 476 18.74 -3.18 -25.30
CA PRO A 476 19.44 -2.09 -24.62
C PRO A 476 19.45 -0.81 -25.48
N ALA A 477 19.39 0.35 -24.80
CA ALA A 477 19.58 1.64 -25.44
C ALA A 477 21.04 1.82 -25.91
N LYS A 478 21.25 2.65 -26.94
CA LYS A 478 22.58 2.95 -27.48
C LYS A 478 23.02 4.33 -27.03
N PRO A 479 24.28 4.53 -26.65
CA PRO A 479 24.84 5.87 -26.54
C PRO A 479 24.60 6.66 -27.84
N GLY A 480 24.25 7.94 -27.71
CA GLY A 480 23.95 8.84 -28.82
C GLY A 480 22.52 8.73 -29.38
N GLU A 481 21.72 7.73 -29.02
CA GLU A 481 20.32 7.65 -29.48
C GLU A 481 19.34 8.41 -28.57
N ALA A 482 18.21 8.81 -29.13
CA ALA A 482 17.13 9.44 -28.39
C ALA A 482 16.33 8.40 -27.60
N LEU A 483 16.01 8.74 -26.34
CA LEU A 483 15.20 7.98 -25.41
C LEU A 483 14.01 8.83 -24.96
N VAL A 484 12.82 8.28 -24.91
CA VAL A 484 11.63 8.90 -24.34
C VAL A 484 11.32 8.22 -23.01
N ILE A 485 11.34 8.97 -21.90
CA ILE A 485 11.03 8.47 -20.55
C ILE A 485 9.66 9.01 -20.13
N TYR A 486 8.80 8.17 -19.57
CA TYR A 486 7.48 8.56 -19.08
C TYR A 486 7.46 8.69 -17.56
N ALA A 487 6.87 9.80 -17.11
CA ALA A 487 6.84 10.19 -15.71
C ALA A 487 5.56 10.94 -15.34
N ILE A 488 5.33 11.14 -14.04
CA ILE A 488 4.27 11.99 -13.48
C ILE A 488 4.86 12.93 -12.42
N GLY A 489 4.08 13.92 -11.94
CA GLY A 489 4.45 14.74 -10.79
C GLY A 489 5.38 15.91 -11.08
N PHE A 490 5.49 16.38 -12.33
CA PHE A 490 6.36 17.51 -12.68
C PHE A 490 5.73 18.88 -12.36
N GLY A 491 4.45 18.91 -11.96
CA GLY A 491 3.75 20.15 -11.62
C GLY A 491 3.21 20.90 -12.82
N GLN A 492 3.07 22.24 -12.69
CA GLN A 492 2.46 23.07 -13.71
C GLN A 492 3.32 23.19 -14.96
N THR A 493 2.66 23.33 -16.13
CA THR A 493 3.29 23.53 -17.44
C THR A 493 3.13 24.96 -17.95
N SER A 494 3.95 25.32 -18.91
CA SER A 494 3.82 26.57 -19.69
C SER A 494 3.74 26.22 -21.18
N PRO A 495 2.64 26.55 -21.88
CA PRO A 495 1.39 27.07 -21.35
C PRO A 495 0.68 26.08 -20.41
N PRO A 496 -0.20 26.59 -19.53
CA PRO A 496 -0.96 25.75 -18.62
C PRO A 496 -2.00 24.92 -19.37
N VAL A 497 -2.24 23.68 -18.88
CA VAL A 497 -3.31 22.80 -19.33
C VAL A 497 -4.36 22.69 -18.22
N ARG A 498 -5.64 22.65 -18.60
CA ARG A 498 -6.71 22.46 -17.63
C ARG A 498 -6.70 21.01 -17.10
N ALA A 499 -6.99 20.83 -15.81
CA ALA A 499 -7.13 19.51 -15.24
C ALA A 499 -8.24 18.71 -15.95
N GLY A 500 -7.95 17.45 -16.28
CA GLY A 500 -8.84 16.57 -17.03
C GLY A 500 -8.69 16.67 -18.56
N ASP A 501 -8.11 17.74 -19.09
CA ASP A 501 -7.92 17.85 -20.53
C ASP A 501 -6.67 17.05 -20.99
N GLY A 502 -6.77 16.49 -22.19
CA GLY A 502 -5.60 15.95 -22.88
C GLY A 502 -4.62 17.05 -23.26
N ALA A 503 -3.33 16.78 -23.13
CA ALA A 503 -2.29 17.73 -23.51
C ALA A 503 -2.35 18.07 -25.00
N PRO A 504 -2.00 19.32 -25.41
CA PRO A 504 -2.00 19.72 -26.82
C PRO A 504 -1.03 18.85 -27.65
N GLY A 505 -1.49 18.42 -28.82
CA GLY A 505 -0.69 17.65 -29.78
C GLY A 505 0.11 18.48 -30.78
N ALA A 506 -0.04 19.83 -30.74
CA ALA A 506 0.66 20.79 -31.60
C ALA A 506 1.13 22.00 -30.78
N GLU A 507 2.09 22.78 -31.33
CA GLU A 507 2.57 23.96 -30.66
C GLU A 507 1.46 25.00 -30.44
N PRO A 508 1.43 25.67 -29.27
CA PRO A 508 2.42 25.58 -28.19
C PRO A 508 2.22 24.36 -27.32
N LEU A 509 3.25 23.49 -27.22
CA LEU A 509 3.24 22.32 -26.35
C LEU A 509 3.36 22.72 -24.88
N ALA A 510 2.72 21.96 -24.00
CA ALA A 510 2.74 22.15 -22.55
C ALA A 510 4.09 21.66 -21.96
N ARG A 511 5.04 22.58 -21.75
CA ARG A 511 6.43 22.30 -21.37
C ARG A 511 6.70 22.53 -19.88
N VAL A 512 7.76 21.86 -19.37
CA VAL A 512 8.34 22.09 -18.04
C VAL A 512 9.81 22.46 -18.21
N SER A 513 10.29 23.42 -17.43
CA SER A 513 11.70 23.84 -17.40
C SER A 513 12.41 23.39 -16.13
N GLY A 514 13.75 23.54 -16.09
CA GLY A 514 14.57 23.20 -14.93
C GLY A 514 14.69 21.69 -14.68
N VAL A 515 14.73 20.91 -15.76
CA VAL A 515 14.80 19.45 -15.70
C VAL A 515 16.16 18.94 -16.13
N THR A 516 16.72 18.00 -15.35
CA THR A 516 17.98 17.28 -15.66
C THR A 516 17.75 15.78 -15.49
N VAL A 517 18.25 14.99 -16.42
CA VAL A 517 18.27 13.53 -16.35
C VAL A 517 19.67 13.06 -15.97
N PHE A 518 19.76 12.11 -15.04
CA PHE A 518 21.05 11.55 -14.59
C PHE A 518 21.12 10.08 -14.95
N PHE A 519 22.16 9.67 -15.66
CA PHE A 519 22.43 8.29 -16.02
C PHE A 519 23.50 7.69 -15.10
N GLY A 520 23.26 6.51 -14.52
CA GLY A 520 24.15 5.90 -13.54
C GLY A 520 24.05 6.52 -12.15
N SER A 521 22.97 7.24 -11.84
CA SER A 521 22.74 7.85 -10.53
C SER A 521 22.43 6.78 -9.48
N THR A 522 23.14 6.82 -8.35
CA THR A 522 22.92 5.96 -7.19
C THR A 522 22.88 6.82 -5.91
N PRO A 523 22.51 6.28 -4.74
CA PRO A 523 22.58 7.05 -3.49
C PRO A 523 23.96 7.61 -3.15
N ILE A 524 25.03 7.04 -3.74
CA ILE A 524 26.44 7.44 -3.50
C ILE A 524 27.11 8.07 -4.74
N SER A 525 26.42 8.17 -5.87
CA SER A 525 26.94 8.77 -7.12
C SER A 525 25.85 9.55 -7.82
N THR A 526 26.13 10.78 -8.22
CA THR A 526 25.20 11.63 -8.96
C THR A 526 24.91 11.14 -10.37
N GLY A 527 25.80 10.35 -10.98
CA GLY A 527 25.71 9.91 -12.37
C GLY A 527 26.06 11.02 -13.39
N VAL A 528 25.85 10.73 -14.67
CA VAL A 528 26.10 11.65 -15.81
C VAL A 528 24.87 12.53 -16.02
N PRO A 529 24.96 13.87 -15.82
CA PRO A 529 23.85 14.77 -16.02
C PRO A 529 23.64 15.09 -17.50
N VAL A 530 22.39 15.08 -17.95
CA VAL A 530 22.02 15.42 -19.33
C VAL A 530 20.82 16.37 -19.34
N THR A 531 20.90 17.43 -20.14
CA THR A 531 19.77 18.31 -20.39
C THR A 531 18.86 17.68 -21.44
N PRO A 532 17.57 17.46 -21.17
CA PRO A 532 16.63 16.88 -22.13
C PRO A 532 16.40 17.77 -23.35
N LEU A 533 16.11 17.16 -24.49
CA LEU A 533 15.68 17.83 -25.73
C LEU A 533 14.26 18.41 -25.60
N PHE A 534 13.41 17.69 -24.87
CA PHE A 534 12.02 18.08 -24.61
C PHE A 534 11.60 17.56 -23.24
N VAL A 535 10.86 18.38 -22.51
CA VAL A 535 10.13 17.99 -21.30
C VAL A 535 8.77 18.64 -21.30
N GLY A 536 7.72 17.87 -21.15
CA GLY A 536 6.36 18.38 -21.10
C GLY A 536 5.33 17.28 -21.00
N LEU A 537 4.06 17.66 -21.03
CA LEU A 537 2.98 16.67 -21.08
C LEU A 537 3.00 15.90 -22.41
N THR A 538 2.75 14.61 -22.32
CA THR A 538 2.61 13.72 -23.48
C THR A 538 1.35 14.11 -24.28
N PRO A 539 1.45 14.40 -25.58
CA PRO A 539 0.33 14.79 -26.41
C PRO A 539 -0.88 13.84 -26.26
N ASN A 540 -2.06 14.41 -26.11
CA ASN A 540 -3.36 13.73 -25.93
C ASN A 540 -3.53 12.94 -24.62
N PHE A 541 -2.52 12.89 -23.73
CA PHE A 541 -2.62 12.27 -22.42
C PHE A 541 -2.92 13.30 -21.33
N VAL A 542 -3.56 12.84 -20.25
CA VAL A 542 -3.85 13.66 -19.07
C VAL A 542 -2.81 13.37 -18.00
N GLY A 543 -2.10 14.40 -17.51
CA GLY A 543 -1.17 14.29 -16.37
C GLY A 543 0.08 13.42 -16.59
N LEU A 544 0.25 12.85 -17.79
CA LEU A 544 1.44 12.06 -18.14
C LEU A 544 2.49 12.97 -18.77
N TYR A 545 3.70 12.97 -18.23
CA TYR A 545 4.85 13.71 -18.77
C TYR A 545 5.76 12.78 -19.58
N GLN A 546 6.38 13.34 -20.61
CA GLN A 546 7.46 12.71 -21.35
C GLN A 546 8.73 13.57 -21.27
N VAL A 547 9.86 12.90 -21.18
CA VAL A 547 11.21 13.48 -21.18
C VAL A 547 11.98 12.85 -22.33
N ASN A 548 12.28 13.66 -23.35
CA ASN A 548 13.08 13.20 -24.50
C ASN A 548 14.53 13.58 -24.25
N VAL A 549 15.41 12.60 -24.16
CA VAL A 549 16.82 12.80 -23.82
C VAL A 549 17.70 11.95 -24.72
N VAL A 550 18.91 12.40 -25.00
CA VAL A 550 19.93 11.59 -25.69
C VAL A 550 20.72 10.82 -24.65
N VAL A 551 20.90 9.52 -24.85
CA VAL A 551 21.76 8.70 -24.00
C VAL A 551 23.21 9.19 -24.16
N PRO A 552 23.89 9.64 -23.08
CA PRO A 552 25.24 10.20 -23.22
C PRO A 552 26.26 9.13 -23.59
N GLU A 553 27.32 9.51 -24.30
CA GLU A 553 28.37 8.61 -24.73
C GLU A 553 29.15 7.95 -23.58
N ASP A 554 29.23 8.67 -22.46
CA ASP A 554 29.90 8.26 -21.21
C ASP A 554 28.91 7.66 -20.18
N ALA A 555 27.67 7.34 -20.59
CA ALA A 555 26.74 6.63 -19.73
C ALA A 555 27.32 5.27 -19.30
N PRO A 556 27.13 4.87 -18.04
CA PRO A 556 27.42 3.49 -17.62
C PRO A 556 26.67 2.50 -18.50
N ARG A 557 27.29 1.33 -18.74
CA ARG A 557 26.72 0.26 -19.58
C ARG A 557 26.32 -0.93 -18.75
N GLY A 558 25.33 -1.66 -19.22
CA GLY A 558 24.84 -2.88 -18.58
C GLY A 558 23.34 -3.03 -18.63
N ASP A 559 22.87 -4.16 -18.12
CA ASP A 559 21.43 -4.50 -18.12
C ASP A 559 20.63 -3.67 -17.13
N ARG A 560 21.28 -3.10 -16.11
CA ARG A 560 20.65 -2.30 -15.04
C ARG A 560 21.44 -1.03 -14.78
N VAL A 561 21.19 -0.02 -15.57
CA VAL A 561 21.76 1.33 -15.39
C VAL A 561 20.70 2.19 -14.73
N PRO A 562 20.89 2.63 -13.48
CA PRO A 562 19.91 3.46 -12.79
C PRO A 562 19.85 4.85 -13.40
N ILE A 563 18.63 5.35 -13.61
CA ILE A 563 18.37 6.72 -14.05
C ILE A 563 17.52 7.46 -13.02
N ARG A 564 17.69 8.76 -12.95
CA ARG A 564 16.92 9.69 -12.11
C ARG A 564 16.64 10.97 -12.90
N ILE A 565 15.50 11.59 -12.58
CA ILE A 565 15.11 12.91 -13.12
C ILE A 565 15.00 13.89 -11.98
N ASP A 566 15.64 15.05 -12.10
CA ASP A 566 15.47 16.17 -11.18
C ASP A 566 14.66 17.28 -11.87
N VAL A 567 13.68 17.83 -11.16
CA VAL A 567 12.83 18.93 -11.61
C VAL A 567 12.91 20.04 -10.58
N ASN A 568 13.53 21.16 -10.91
CA ASN A 568 13.68 22.32 -10.02
C ASN A 568 14.15 21.96 -8.59
N GLY A 569 15.09 21.01 -8.48
CA GLY A 569 15.67 20.56 -7.22
C GLY A 569 14.92 19.40 -6.53
N ALA A 570 13.77 18.99 -7.02
CA ALA A 570 13.09 17.78 -6.57
C ALA A 570 13.55 16.56 -7.38
N SER A 571 13.97 15.48 -6.72
CA SER A 571 14.47 14.25 -7.36
C SER A 571 13.38 13.21 -7.50
N SER A 572 13.40 12.47 -8.61
CA SER A 572 12.52 11.31 -8.83
C SER A 572 13.01 10.07 -8.05
N ASN A 573 12.16 9.02 -8.08
CA ASN A 573 12.63 7.66 -7.83
C ASN A 573 13.72 7.27 -8.83
N HIS A 574 14.56 6.28 -8.45
CA HIS A 574 15.48 5.63 -9.36
C HIS A 574 14.77 4.48 -10.07
N VAL A 575 14.99 4.36 -11.36
CA VAL A 575 14.58 3.20 -12.17
C VAL A 575 15.75 2.75 -13.02
N ASP A 576 15.71 1.48 -13.43
CA ASP A 576 16.75 0.91 -14.27
C ASP A 576 16.37 0.97 -15.75
N ILE A 577 17.36 1.09 -16.62
CA ILE A 577 17.28 0.82 -18.07
C ILE A 577 18.49 -0.01 -18.48
N ALA A 578 18.41 -0.72 -19.61
CA ALA A 578 19.58 -1.38 -20.19
C ALA A 578 20.26 -0.45 -21.20
N ILE A 579 21.61 -0.34 -21.12
CA ILE A 579 22.46 0.42 -22.06
C ILE A 579 23.59 -0.50 -22.55
N GLN A 580 23.81 -0.57 -23.89
CA GLN A 580 24.85 -1.41 -24.49
C GLN A 580 26.21 -0.74 -24.60
#